data_93c82127294d1d903a75d7785a18d21a
#
_entry.id   93c82127294d1d903a75d7785a18d21a
#
_cell.length_a   1.000
_cell.length_b   1.000
_cell.length_c   1.000
_cell.angle_alpha   90.00
_cell.angle_beta   90.00
_cell.angle_gamma   90.00
#
_symmetry.space_group_name_H-M   'P 1'
#
loop_
_entity.id
_entity.type
_entity.pdbx_description
1 polymer ?
#
loop_
_entity_poly.entity_id
_entity_poly.type
_entity_poly.pdbx_seq_one_letter_code
_entity_poly.pdbx_strand_id
1 'polypeptide(L)'
;RKYSKTLMIQLYEYIKEEFAFGEFVFRDSSRMEYGRAANLKELEILMREVPDEVLLANTSKNMLSKWFMARGLFTLGGTFKKVLESQFSNITELRAYISQQIHDYHALTGRGVIAHFEADTYGRHIWFSRMGEGSLGGKARGLAFLNSLVYKHHLADKYDNVKISIPRTVVIATDYFDQ
;
A
#
# COMPACT_ATOMS: atom_id res chain seq x y z
N ARG A 1 -29.96 1.80 24.36
CA ARG A 1 -31.31 1.25 24.36
C ARG A 1 -31.48 0.36 23.10
N LYS A 2 -31.94 -0.91 23.33
CA LYS A 2 -32.02 -1.96 22.30
C LYS A 2 -32.92 -1.64 21.08
N TYR A 3 -33.74 -0.59 21.17
CA TYR A 3 -34.71 -0.20 20.13
C TYR A 3 -34.62 1.28 19.72
N SER A 4 -33.42 1.90 19.81
CA SER A 4 -33.26 3.25 19.31
C SER A 4 -33.28 3.24 17.77
N LYS A 5 -34.05 4.13 17.14
CA LYS A 5 -34.08 4.30 15.68
C LYS A 5 -32.70 4.72 15.12
N THR A 6 -31.84 5.25 15.98
CA THR A 6 -30.49 5.71 15.64
C THR A 6 -29.40 4.67 15.96
N LEU A 7 -29.77 3.51 16.54
CA LEU A 7 -28.79 2.50 16.98
C LEU A 7 -27.88 2.03 15.84
N MET A 8 -28.45 1.74 14.68
CA MET A 8 -27.68 1.27 13.51
C MET A 8 -26.72 2.33 13.00
N ILE A 9 -27.14 3.59 13.00
CA ILE A 9 -26.29 4.72 12.60
C ILE A 9 -25.15 4.89 13.60
N GLN A 10 -25.46 4.90 14.90
CA GLN A 10 -24.46 5.00 15.97
C GLN A 10 -23.48 3.82 15.96
N LEU A 11 -23.98 2.61 15.71
CA LEU A 11 -23.13 1.41 15.58
C LEU A 11 -22.23 1.50 14.35
N TYR A 12 -22.75 1.95 13.22
CA TYR A 12 -21.99 2.16 12.00
C TYR A 12 -20.85 3.17 12.20
N GLU A 13 -21.15 4.34 12.77
CA GLU A 13 -20.14 5.36 13.07
C GLU A 13 -19.10 4.85 14.08
N TYR A 14 -19.54 4.15 15.13
CA TYR A 14 -18.65 3.53 16.10
C TYR A 14 -17.69 2.51 15.45
N ILE A 15 -18.23 1.60 14.63
CA ILE A 15 -17.41 0.61 13.92
C ILE A 15 -16.43 1.31 12.96
N LYS A 16 -16.90 2.31 12.23
CA LYS A 16 -16.09 3.07 11.29
C LYS A 16 -14.92 3.78 11.97
N GLU A 17 -15.15 4.40 13.12
CA GLU A 17 -14.14 5.15 13.87
C GLU A 17 -13.21 4.23 14.68
N GLU A 18 -13.77 3.37 15.52
CA GLU A 18 -12.99 2.58 16.48
C GLU A 18 -12.25 1.39 15.84
N PHE A 19 -12.82 0.80 14.78
CA PHE A 19 -12.21 -0.32 14.06
C PHE A 19 -11.49 0.12 12.78
N ALA A 20 -11.38 1.41 12.53
CA ALA A 20 -10.66 2.00 11.39
C ALA A 20 -11.13 1.51 10.00
N PHE A 21 -12.41 1.15 9.85
CA PHE A 21 -12.99 0.78 8.55
C PHE A 21 -13.27 1.99 7.64
N GLY A 22 -13.29 3.20 8.20
CA GLY A 22 -13.41 4.46 7.45
C GLY A 22 -12.10 4.90 6.81
N GLU A 23 -12.13 6.06 6.15
CA GLU A 23 -10.92 6.73 5.66
C GLU A 23 -9.94 6.99 6.79
N PHE A 24 -8.65 6.98 6.50
CA PHE A 24 -7.66 7.46 7.47
C PHE A 24 -7.71 8.97 7.50
N VAL A 25 -8.00 9.54 8.66
CA VAL A 25 -8.15 10.98 8.82
C VAL A 25 -6.98 11.50 9.65
N PHE A 26 -6.17 12.35 9.04
CA PHE A 26 -5.12 13.06 9.75
C PHE A 26 -5.69 14.23 10.54
N ARG A 27 -5.54 14.18 11.87
CA ARG A 27 -6.02 15.22 12.79
C ARG A 27 -4.92 15.59 13.77
N ASP A 28 -4.85 16.87 14.11
CA ASP A 28 -3.99 17.33 15.19
C ASP A 28 -4.61 17.06 16.59
N SER A 29 -3.94 17.52 17.63
CA SER A 29 -4.40 17.41 19.02
C SER A 29 -5.70 18.20 19.30
N SER A 30 -5.98 19.24 18.52
CA SER A 30 -7.22 20.04 18.58
C SER A 30 -8.38 19.41 17.79
N ARG A 31 -8.15 18.25 17.13
CA ARG A 31 -9.06 17.56 16.21
C ARG A 31 -9.28 18.28 14.88
N MET A 32 -8.47 19.27 14.53
CA MET A 32 -8.48 19.90 13.22
C MET A 32 -8.01 18.88 12.17
N GLU A 33 -8.75 18.79 11.07
CA GLU A 33 -8.49 17.84 10.00
C GLU A 33 -7.55 18.41 8.95
N TYR A 34 -6.53 17.64 8.56
CA TYR A 34 -5.50 18.00 7.57
C TYR A 34 -5.64 17.21 6.26
N GLY A 35 -6.38 16.12 6.26
CA GLY A 35 -6.64 15.33 5.07
C GLY A 35 -7.20 13.95 5.36
N ARG A 36 -7.73 13.30 4.31
CA ARG A 36 -8.32 11.97 4.36
C ARG A 36 -7.71 11.08 3.30
N ALA A 37 -7.46 9.83 3.66
CA ALA A 37 -7.00 8.80 2.73
C ALA A 37 -7.96 7.62 2.72
N ALA A 38 -8.56 7.34 1.59
CA ALA A 38 -9.41 6.19 1.37
C ALA A 38 -8.58 4.91 1.06
N ASN A 39 -7.39 5.09 0.51
CA ASN A 39 -6.52 4.01 0.06
C ASN A 39 -5.04 4.31 0.38
N LEU A 40 -4.19 3.30 0.14
CA LEU A 40 -2.77 3.36 0.47
C LEU A 40 -2.00 4.43 -0.32
N LYS A 41 -2.41 4.70 -1.58
CA LYS A 41 -1.78 5.73 -2.43
C LYS A 41 -2.04 7.14 -1.89
N GLU A 42 -3.28 7.42 -1.51
CA GLU A 42 -3.65 8.70 -0.90
C GLU A 42 -2.98 8.89 0.46
N LEU A 43 -2.92 7.81 1.26
CA LEU A 43 -2.21 7.82 2.53
C LEU A 43 -0.73 8.20 2.34
N GLU A 44 -0.04 7.59 1.37
CA GLU A 44 1.37 7.86 1.06
C GLU A 44 1.60 9.33 0.67
N ILE A 45 0.69 9.91 -0.11
CA ILE A 45 0.77 11.33 -0.49
C ILE A 45 0.61 12.22 0.75
N LEU A 46 -0.46 12.02 1.51
CA LEU A 46 -0.74 12.84 2.70
C LEU A 46 0.36 12.72 3.75
N MET A 47 0.94 11.56 3.93
CA MET A 47 2.05 11.36 4.85
C MET A 47 3.28 12.19 4.52
N ARG A 48 3.45 12.61 3.28
CA ARG A 48 4.54 13.51 2.87
C ARG A 48 4.20 14.97 3.11
N GLU A 49 2.93 15.32 3.06
CA GLU A 49 2.43 16.70 3.06
C GLU A 49 2.00 17.20 4.44
N VAL A 50 1.47 16.32 5.31
CA VAL A 50 0.98 16.73 6.63
C VAL A 50 2.13 17.26 7.51
N PRO A 51 1.86 18.27 8.37
CA PRO A 51 2.83 18.76 9.35
C PRO A 51 3.33 17.65 10.28
N ASP A 52 4.54 17.81 10.78
CA ASP A 52 5.20 16.83 11.64
C ASP A 52 4.40 16.51 12.90
N GLU A 53 3.82 17.52 13.54
CA GLU A 53 2.98 17.38 14.73
C GLU A 53 1.74 16.50 14.46
N VAL A 54 1.15 16.67 13.27
CA VAL A 54 -0.01 15.88 12.83
C VAL A 54 0.40 14.44 12.59
N LEU A 55 1.54 14.20 11.94
CA LEU A 55 2.04 12.85 11.72
C LEU A 55 2.28 12.14 13.07
N LEU A 56 2.95 12.77 14.01
CA LEU A 56 3.21 12.25 15.35
C LEU A 56 1.91 11.90 16.08
N ALA A 57 0.93 12.80 16.11
CA ALA A 57 -0.34 12.59 16.79
C ALA A 57 -1.10 11.35 16.25
N ASN A 58 -0.90 11.01 14.96
CA ASN A 58 -1.60 9.90 14.30
C ASN A 58 -0.80 8.58 14.30
N THR A 59 0.53 8.64 14.46
CA THR A 59 1.37 7.44 14.57
C THR A 59 1.43 6.90 15.99
N SER A 60 1.42 7.75 17.01
CA SER A 60 1.56 7.38 18.44
C SER A 60 0.47 6.44 18.98
N LYS A 61 -0.71 6.39 18.36
CA LYS A 61 -1.89 5.64 18.81
C LYS A 61 -2.12 4.31 18.07
N ASN A 62 -1.13 3.79 17.37
CA ASN A 62 -1.28 2.60 16.51
C ASN A 62 -2.41 2.71 15.46
N MET A 63 -2.80 3.92 15.08
CA MET A 63 -3.90 4.15 14.16
C MET A 63 -3.60 3.59 12.76
N LEU A 64 -2.36 3.76 12.30
CA LEU A 64 -1.88 3.20 11.03
C LEU A 64 -1.99 1.67 11.01
N SER A 65 -1.51 1.00 12.07
CA SER A 65 -1.59 -0.45 12.18
C SER A 65 -3.03 -0.94 12.12
N LYS A 66 -3.94 -0.33 12.88
CA LYS A 66 -5.37 -0.66 12.87
C LYS A 66 -5.98 -0.46 11.49
N TRP A 67 -5.67 0.65 10.84
CA TRP A 67 -6.19 0.99 9.52
C TRP A 67 -5.71 0.02 8.43
N PHE A 68 -4.43 -0.39 8.47
CA PHE A 68 -3.89 -1.41 7.58
C PHE A 68 -4.55 -2.77 7.82
N MET A 69 -4.71 -3.18 9.08
CA MET A 69 -5.36 -4.44 9.43
C MET A 69 -6.81 -4.50 8.94
N ALA A 70 -7.58 -3.41 9.10
CA ALA A 70 -8.96 -3.32 8.64
C ALA A 70 -9.11 -3.46 7.12
N ARG A 71 -8.04 -3.20 6.35
CA ARG A 71 -7.98 -3.33 4.88
C ARG A 71 -7.34 -4.62 4.41
N GLY A 72 -7.05 -5.57 5.31
CA GLY A 72 -6.38 -6.81 4.97
C GLY A 72 -4.88 -6.65 4.64
N LEU A 73 -4.29 -5.48 4.89
CA LEU A 73 -2.88 -5.21 4.68
C LEU A 73 -2.06 -5.72 5.88
N PHE A 74 -2.19 -7.02 6.17
CA PHE A 74 -1.70 -7.62 7.43
C PHE A 74 -0.20 -7.48 7.63
N THR A 75 0.58 -7.55 6.57
CA THR A 75 2.04 -7.36 6.63
C THR A 75 2.38 -5.96 7.14
N LEU A 76 1.82 -4.93 6.52
CA LEU A 76 1.99 -3.55 6.98
C LEU A 76 1.45 -3.36 8.39
N GLY A 77 0.24 -3.82 8.66
CA GLY A 77 -0.38 -3.72 9.97
C GLY A 77 0.49 -4.34 11.07
N GLY A 78 1.10 -5.50 10.80
CA GLY A 78 2.02 -6.16 11.72
C GLY A 78 3.32 -5.39 11.94
N THR A 79 3.89 -4.82 10.88
CA THR A 79 5.08 -3.98 10.94
C THR A 79 4.82 -2.74 11.81
N PHE A 80 3.76 -2.00 11.51
CA PHE A 80 3.45 -0.76 12.22
C PHE A 80 2.93 -0.96 13.65
N LYS A 81 2.43 -2.13 14.00
CA LYS A 81 2.04 -2.45 15.39
C LYS A 81 3.23 -2.43 16.37
N LYS A 82 4.43 -2.70 15.87
CA LYS A 82 5.65 -2.80 16.68
C LYS A 82 6.47 -1.51 16.67
N VAL A 83 6.09 -0.54 15.86
CA VAL A 83 6.83 0.71 15.72
C VAL A 83 6.45 1.65 16.86
N LEU A 84 7.45 2.03 17.64
CA LEU A 84 7.34 3.03 18.68
C LEU A 84 8.06 4.30 18.20
N GLU A 85 7.45 5.44 18.44
CA GLU A 85 8.00 6.76 18.12
C GLU A 85 9.41 6.97 18.72
N SER A 86 9.62 6.45 19.92
CA SER A 86 10.90 6.49 20.64
C SER A 86 12.07 5.74 19.96
N GLN A 87 11.78 4.98 18.89
CA GLN A 87 12.80 4.28 18.10
C GLN A 87 13.50 5.17 17.08
N PHE A 88 12.98 6.38 16.85
CA PHE A 88 13.47 7.31 15.85
C PHE A 88 14.09 8.54 16.51
N SER A 89 15.22 9.01 15.98
CA SER A 89 15.94 10.17 16.50
C SER A 89 15.19 11.48 16.21
N ASN A 90 14.39 11.49 15.16
CA ASN A 90 13.58 12.63 14.73
C ASN A 90 12.41 12.22 13.83
N ILE A 91 11.50 13.15 13.60
CA ILE A 91 10.30 12.94 12.80
C ILE A 91 10.61 12.64 11.31
N THR A 92 11.69 13.20 10.78
CA THR A 92 12.12 12.98 9.40
C THR A 92 12.49 11.52 9.19
N GLU A 93 13.16 10.92 10.15
CA GLU A 93 13.52 9.50 10.16
C GLU A 93 12.28 8.61 10.24
N LEU A 94 11.33 8.94 11.11
CA LEU A 94 10.03 8.25 11.19
C LEU A 94 9.27 8.34 9.86
N ARG A 95 9.21 9.52 9.25
CA ARG A 95 8.55 9.75 7.95
C ARG A 95 9.21 8.93 6.84
N ALA A 96 10.53 8.92 6.79
CA ALA A 96 11.30 8.12 5.83
C ALA A 96 11.05 6.62 6.03
N TYR A 97 11.05 6.14 7.28
CA TYR A 97 10.76 4.76 7.61
C TYR A 97 9.35 4.33 7.13
N ILE A 98 8.32 5.13 7.44
CA ILE A 98 6.95 4.83 7.02
C ILE A 98 6.85 4.77 5.50
N SER A 99 7.43 5.75 4.80
CA SER A 99 7.45 5.79 3.33
C SER A 99 8.17 4.56 2.75
N GLN A 100 9.28 4.14 3.35
CA GLN A 100 10.03 2.97 2.91
C GLN A 100 9.22 1.68 3.11
N GLN A 101 8.55 1.50 4.25
CA GLN A 101 7.73 0.31 4.49
C GLN A 101 6.56 0.19 3.50
N ILE A 102 5.92 1.31 3.17
CA ILE A 102 4.84 1.33 2.16
C ILE A 102 5.43 1.03 0.77
N HIS A 103 6.57 1.62 0.43
CA HIS A 103 7.27 1.36 -0.83
C HIS A 103 7.63 -0.13 -0.97
N ASP A 104 8.21 -0.74 0.04
CA ASP A 104 8.60 -2.15 0.06
C ASP A 104 7.39 -3.07 -0.08
N TYR A 105 6.28 -2.72 0.58
CA TYR A 105 5.02 -3.43 0.44
C TYR A 105 4.48 -3.36 -1.00
N HIS A 106 4.49 -2.18 -1.63
CA HIS A 106 4.11 -2.04 -3.04
C HIS A 106 5.04 -2.83 -3.97
N ALA A 107 6.33 -2.78 -3.73
CA ALA A 107 7.31 -3.55 -4.50
C ALA A 107 7.09 -5.06 -4.38
N LEU A 108 6.74 -5.53 -3.18
CA LEU A 108 6.45 -6.94 -2.92
C LEU A 108 5.16 -7.39 -3.60
N THR A 109 4.07 -6.65 -3.40
CA THR A 109 2.73 -7.04 -3.89
C THR A 109 2.56 -6.79 -5.38
N GLY A 110 3.22 -5.76 -5.94
CA GLY A 110 3.13 -5.40 -7.36
C GLY A 110 3.87 -6.34 -8.31
N ARG A 111 4.82 -7.14 -7.82
CA ARG A 111 5.70 -7.95 -8.70
C ARG A 111 5.00 -9.13 -9.40
N GLY A 112 3.94 -9.66 -8.85
CA GLY A 112 3.16 -10.73 -9.46
C GLY A 112 1.88 -10.25 -10.16
N VAL A 113 1.58 -8.96 -10.10
CA VAL A 113 0.37 -8.35 -10.65
C VAL A 113 0.65 -7.81 -12.05
N ILE A 114 -0.25 -8.11 -12.99
CA ILE A 114 -0.25 -7.50 -14.31
C ILE A 114 -1.34 -6.43 -14.32
N ALA A 115 -0.94 -5.17 -14.16
CA ALA A 115 -1.84 -4.03 -14.11
C ALA A 115 -2.13 -3.46 -15.51
N HIS A 116 -3.16 -2.64 -15.66
CA HIS A 116 -3.33 -1.85 -16.88
C HIS A 116 -2.17 -0.87 -17.05
N PHE A 117 -1.73 -0.67 -18.29
CA PHE A 117 -0.69 0.29 -18.61
C PHE A 117 -1.26 1.71 -18.56
N GLU A 118 -0.67 2.52 -17.71
CA GLU A 118 -0.91 3.96 -17.60
C GLU A 118 0.45 4.66 -17.65
N ALA A 119 0.62 5.60 -18.58
CA ALA A 119 1.93 6.23 -18.84
C ALA A 119 2.48 6.98 -17.61
N ASP A 120 1.63 7.62 -16.83
CA ASP A 120 1.97 8.39 -15.63
C ASP A 120 2.32 7.53 -14.41
N THR A 121 1.84 6.29 -14.37
CA THR A 121 2.13 5.35 -13.26
C THR A 121 3.18 4.32 -13.64
N TYR A 122 3.53 4.23 -14.95
CA TYR A 122 4.52 3.29 -15.43
C TYR A 122 5.88 3.51 -14.78
N GLY A 123 6.45 2.45 -14.26
CA GLY A 123 7.79 2.47 -13.69
C GLY A 123 7.87 2.76 -12.19
N ARG A 124 6.79 3.09 -11.49
CA ARG A 124 6.81 3.27 -10.03
C ARG A 124 6.92 1.92 -9.32
N HIS A 125 5.79 1.21 -9.13
CA HIS A 125 5.75 -0.08 -8.43
C HIS A 125 5.26 -1.23 -9.32
N ILE A 126 4.82 -0.91 -10.55
CA ILE A 126 4.29 -1.88 -11.49
C ILE A 126 5.45 -2.46 -12.30
N TRP A 127 5.59 -3.78 -12.24
CA TRP A 127 6.62 -4.53 -12.96
C TRP A 127 6.13 -5.11 -14.28
N PHE A 128 4.85 -5.50 -14.29
CA PHE A 128 4.15 -5.99 -15.47
C PHE A 128 2.91 -5.16 -15.73
N SER A 129 2.76 -4.68 -16.95
CA SER A 129 1.56 -3.98 -17.40
C SER A 129 0.99 -4.65 -18.63
N ARG A 130 -0.31 -4.49 -18.86
CA ARG A 130 -0.98 -4.92 -20.09
C ARG A 130 -1.57 -3.74 -20.83
N MET A 131 -1.52 -3.79 -22.14
CA MET A 131 -2.28 -2.93 -23.05
C MET A 131 -3.38 -3.76 -23.69
N GLY A 132 -4.61 -3.24 -23.67
CA GLY A 132 -5.80 -3.95 -24.15
C GLY A 132 -6.55 -4.74 -23.07
N GLU A 133 -7.77 -5.20 -23.44
CA GLU A 133 -8.70 -5.92 -22.57
C GLU A 133 -8.72 -7.43 -22.84
N GLY A 134 -8.10 -7.84 -23.93
CA GLY A 134 -8.07 -9.23 -24.37
C GLY A 134 -7.29 -10.17 -23.44
N SER A 135 -7.18 -11.41 -23.84
CA SER A 135 -6.46 -12.44 -23.09
C SER A 135 -4.95 -12.19 -23.10
N LEU A 136 -4.29 -12.55 -22.01
CA LEU A 136 -2.83 -12.57 -21.92
C LEU A 136 -2.33 -14.00 -22.13
N GLY A 137 -1.31 -14.15 -22.96
CA GLY A 137 -0.67 -15.45 -23.20
C GLY A 137 -0.04 -16.06 -21.94
N GLY A 138 0.12 -17.38 -21.92
CA GLY A 138 0.75 -18.11 -20.82
C GLY A 138 2.16 -17.66 -20.50
N LYS A 139 2.93 -17.20 -21.50
CA LYS A 139 4.29 -16.69 -21.33
C LYS A 139 4.32 -15.43 -20.43
N ALA A 140 3.41 -14.48 -20.67
CA ALA A 140 3.32 -13.26 -19.86
C ALA A 140 2.96 -13.57 -18.41
N ARG A 141 1.95 -14.43 -18.19
CA ARG A 141 1.55 -14.85 -16.84
C ARG A 141 2.66 -15.61 -16.13
N GLY A 142 3.35 -16.50 -16.84
CA GLY A 142 4.48 -17.26 -16.32
C GLY A 142 5.64 -16.36 -15.89
N LEU A 143 6.00 -15.36 -16.70
CA LEU A 143 7.05 -14.40 -16.35
C LEU A 143 6.68 -13.54 -15.14
N ALA A 144 5.44 -13.06 -15.04
CA ALA A 144 4.97 -12.30 -13.88
C ALA A 144 5.02 -13.15 -12.60
N PHE A 145 4.59 -14.42 -12.70
CA PHE A 145 4.71 -15.37 -11.60
C PHE A 145 6.16 -15.63 -11.19
N LEU A 146 7.04 -15.89 -12.15
CA LEU A 146 8.48 -16.08 -11.88
C LEU A 146 9.11 -14.84 -11.24
N ASN A 147 8.72 -13.63 -11.65
CA ASN A 147 9.20 -12.40 -11.03
C ASN A 147 8.82 -12.32 -9.55
N SER A 148 7.60 -12.73 -9.19
CA SER A 148 7.17 -12.80 -7.79
C SER A 148 7.99 -13.82 -6.99
N LEU A 149 8.30 -14.99 -7.57
CA LEU A 149 9.13 -16.01 -6.92
C LEU A 149 10.58 -15.55 -6.73
N VAL A 150 11.21 -14.96 -7.76
CA VAL A 150 12.58 -14.43 -7.68
C VAL A 150 12.69 -13.45 -6.51
N TYR A 151 11.72 -12.58 -6.36
CA TYR A 151 11.71 -11.61 -5.28
C TYR A 151 11.40 -12.25 -3.91
N LYS A 152 10.33 -13.05 -3.83
CA LYS A 152 9.90 -13.70 -2.58
C LYS A 152 10.99 -14.56 -1.95
N HIS A 153 11.79 -15.21 -2.77
CA HIS A 153 12.85 -16.11 -2.33
C HIS A 153 14.24 -15.47 -2.35
N HIS A 154 14.33 -14.15 -2.54
CA HIS A 154 15.58 -13.39 -2.60
C HIS A 154 16.61 -14.00 -3.58
N LEU A 155 16.12 -14.51 -4.73
CA LEU A 155 16.98 -15.18 -5.69
C LEU A 155 17.84 -14.20 -6.49
N ALA A 156 17.46 -12.94 -6.57
CA ALA A 156 18.17 -11.91 -7.34
C ALA A 156 19.63 -11.76 -6.91
N ASP A 157 19.87 -11.84 -5.59
CA ASP A 157 21.16 -11.58 -4.96
C ASP A 157 21.70 -12.82 -4.23
N LYS A 158 21.18 -14.01 -4.55
CA LYS A 158 21.52 -15.25 -3.86
C LYS A 158 22.92 -15.78 -4.20
N TYR A 159 23.45 -15.41 -5.36
CA TYR A 159 24.71 -15.90 -5.91
C TYR A 159 25.63 -14.72 -6.23
N ASP A 160 26.84 -14.70 -5.69
CA ASP A 160 27.78 -13.57 -5.74
C ASP A 160 28.10 -13.07 -7.15
N ASN A 161 28.11 -13.95 -8.16
CA ASN A 161 28.49 -13.59 -9.53
C ASN A 161 27.36 -13.71 -10.55
N VAL A 162 26.12 -13.91 -10.08
CA VAL A 162 24.97 -14.11 -10.96
C VAL A 162 23.81 -13.21 -10.52
N LYS A 163 23.43 -12.29 -11.39
CA LYS A 163 22.23 -11.46 -11.19
C LYS A 163 21.04 -12.09 -11.89
N ILE A 164 20.05 -12.55 -11.10
CA ILE A 164 18.80 -13.07 -11.63
C ILE A 164 17.76 -11.95 -11.62
N SER A 165 17.31 -11.53 -12.79
CA SER A 165 16.28 -10.50 -12.91
C SER A 165 15.32 -10.77 -14.05
N ILE A 166 14.08 -10.31 -13.90
CA ILE A 166 13.10 -10.28 -14.96
C ILE A 166 12.85 -8.81 -15.31
N PRO A 167 12.97 -8.40 -16.58
CA PRO A 167 12.80 -7.01 -16.96
C PRO A 167 11.37 -6.53 -16.74
N ARG A 168 11.19 -5.23 -16.58
CA ARG A 168 9.86 -4.63 -16.66
C ARG A 168 9.27 -4.89 -18.03
N THR A 169 8.01 -5.29 -18.05
CA THR A 169 7.37 -5.81 -19.25
C THR A 169 6.00 -5.18 -19.45
N VAL A 170 5.74 -4.70 -20.66
CA VAL A 170 4.41 -4.36 -21.13
C VAL A 170 3.96 -5.46 -22.08
N VAL A 171 2.80 -6.04 -21.82
CA VAL A 171 2.23 -7.13 -22.59
C VAL A 171 1.07 -6.59 -23.42
N ILE A 172 1.09 -6.85 -24.72
CA ILE A 172 -0.03 -6.54 -25.62
C ILE A 172 -1.02 -7.69 -25.54
N ALA A 173 -2.28 -7.41 -25.23
CA ALA A 173 -3.34 -8.39 -25.13
C ALA A 173 -3.85 -8.80 -26.54
N THR A 174 -4.58 -9.92 -26.62
CA THR A 174 -4.98 -10.54 -27.90
C THR A 174 -5.89 -9.68 -28.75
N ASP A 175 -6.69 -8.81 -28.16
CA ASP A 175 -7.58 -7.87 -28.86
C ASP A 175 -6.86 -6.88 -29.80
N TYR A 176 -5.57 -6.68 -29.63
CA TYR A 176 -4.74 -5.90 -30.58
C TYR A 176 -4.35 -6.67 -31.84
N PHE A 177 -4.51 -8.00 -31.85
CA PHE A 177 -4.22 -8.82 -33.01
C PHE A 177 -5.45 -9.14 -33.83
N ASP A 178 -6.64 -8.84 -33.30
CA ASP A 178 -7.94 -9.08 -33.94
C ASP A 178 -8.43 -7.85 -34.75
N GLN A 179 -7.61 -6.81 -34.87
CA GLN A 179 -7.84 -5.60 -35.68
C GLN A 179 -7.10 -5.70 -37.01
#